data_e443f56c66bed4da473f980136013546
#
_entry.id   e443f56c66bed4da473f980136013546
#
_cell.length_a   1.000
_cell.length_b   1.000
_cell.length_c   1.000
_cell.angle_alpha   90.00
_cell.angle_beta   90.00
_cell.angle_gamma   90.00
#
_symmetry.space_group_name_H-M   'P 1'
#
loop_
_entity.id
_entity.type
_entity.pdbx_description
1 polymer ?
#
loop_
_entity_poly.entity_id
_entity_poly.type
_entity_poly.pdbx_seq_one_letter_code
_entity_poly.pdbx_strand_id
1 'polypeptide(L)'
;MSKTATKLICFLAFDGANGLDIAGPLEAFSQATRLCKSRNGDVPYRLVVGSVMGGMIETNAGLKLFTRRLRSFPGRRPIDTFIVPGGRADNPPPHALVSWIRKSAPATRRICSVCTGAFALAAAGLLARRRATTHWMSATALANHYPDIKVEPDRIFVHDSPVWTSAGISAGIDLALALIEEDLGHEVAMETAKRLVLYLRRQGGQTQYSTALAAQTAAGGRFAKLHAWMAEHLDKDLRVERLAATAGMSPRTFARTYLDQVGSTPAKMVEAIRVEAACRALETTRLSLKQVAAASGFGDEQNLRRAFLRRRGVSPLDYRARFAVGKRTPAARRRRSRATSRPGGR
;
A
#
# COMPACT_ATOMS: atom_id res chain seq x y z
N MET A 1 -3.41 -30.30 -15.00
CA MET A 1 -3.39 -28.85 -14.66
C MET A 1 -2.67 -28.10 -15.76
N SER A 2 -3.30 -27.11 -16.38
CA SER A 2 -2.68 -26.32 -17.45
C SER A 2 -1.51 -25.52 -16.87
N LYS A 3 -0.30 -25.64 -17.45
CA LYS A 3 0.86 -24.83 -17.05
C LYS A 3 0.53 -23.34 -17.26
N THR A 4 0.59 -22.56 -16.20
CA THR A 4 0.40 -21.11 -16.28
C THR A 4 1.49 -20.50 -17.17
N ALA A 5 1.11 -19.76 -18.21
CA ALA A 5 2.08 -19.10 -19.09
C ALA A 5 2.94 -18.12 -18.29
N THR A 6 4.26 -18.21 -18.42
CA THR A 6 5.21 -17.32 -17.74
C THR A 6 5.04 -15.88 -18.22
N LYS A 7 4.70 -14.95 -17.33
CA LYS A 7 4.53 -13.52 -17.60
C LYS A 7 5.86 -12.77 -17.44
N LEU A 8 6.17 -11.91 -18.39
CA LEU A 8 7.36 -11.06 -18.33
C LEU A 8 7.03 -9.74 -17.59
N ILE A 9 7.63 -9.54 -16.42
CA ILE A 9 7.55 -8.32 -15.65
C ILE A 9 8.83 -7.51 -15.87
N CYS A 10 8.69 -6.28 -16.36
CA CYS A 10 9.81 -5.40 -16.67
C CYS A 10 9.80 -4.15 -15.77
N PHE A 11 10.85 -3.96 -14.98
CA PHE A 11 11.08 -2.75 -14.18
C PHE A 11 11.87 -1.75 -15.03
N LEU A 12 11.30 -0.57 -15.29
CA LEU A 12 11.88 0.46 -16.14
C LEU A 12 12.79 1.36 -15.31
N ALA A 13 14.07 1.03 -15.24
CA ALA A 13 15.06 1.77 -14.45
C ALA A 13 15.71 2.92 -15.25
N PHE A 14 16.19 3.94 -14.54
CA PHE A 14 16.93 5.08 -15.06
C PHE A 14 17.82 5.67 -13.95
N ASP A 15 18.82 6.46 -14.30
CA ASP A 15 19.69 7.12 -13.32
C ASP A 15 18.91 8.05 -12.39
N GLY A 16 19.13 7.92 -11.09
CA GLY A 16 18.40 8.64 -10.06
C GLY A 16 17.02 8.02 -9.71
N ALA A 17 16.69 6.84 -10.24
CA ALA A 17 15.48 6.09 -9.82
C ALA A 17 15.55 5.73 -8.34
N ASN A 18 14.40 5.65 -7.69
CA ASN A 18 14.33 5.18 -6.31
C ASN A 18 14.55 3.65 -6.28
N GLY A 19 15.62 3.22 -5.62
CA GLY A 19 16.02 1.81 -5.57
C GLY A 19 14.96 0.90 -4.95
N LEU A 20 14.25 1.35 -3.91
CA LEU A 20 13.21 0.54 -3.25
C LEU A 20 11.96 0.38 -4.12
N ASP A 21 11.64 1.35 -4.98
CA ASP A 21 10.53 1.25 -5.94
C ASP A 21 10.76 0.14 -6.98
N ILE A 22 12.02 -0.25 -7.19
CA ILE A 22 12.41 -1.36 -8.05
C ILE A 22 12.53 -2.65 -7.23
N ALA A 23 13.37 -2.64 -6.19
CA ALA A 23 13.74 -3.84 -5.44
C ALA A 23 12.57 -4.44 -4.65
N GLY A 24 11.71 -3.61 -4.05
CA GLY A 24 10.57 -4.06 -3.26
C GLY A 24 9.57 -4.91 -4.06
N PRO A 25 8.98 -4.36 -5.13
CA PRO A 25 8.06 -5.12 -5.98
C PRO A 25 8.75 -6.32 -6.68
N LEU A 26 10.00 -6.15 -7.10
CA LEU A 26 10.79 -7.23 -7.71
C LEU A 26 10.91 -8.42 -6.77
N GLU A 27 11.24 -8.18 -5.50
CA GLU A 27 11.33 -9.25 -4.50
C GLU A 27 9.97 -9.91 -4.25
N ALA A 28 8.86 -9.17 -4.25
CA ALA A 28 7.53 -9.75 -4.12
C ALA A 28 7.22 -10.75 -5.23
N PHE A 29 7.43 -10.39 -6.49
CA PHE A 29 7.26 -11.31 -7.62
C PHE A 29 8.25 -12.49 -7.57
N SER A 30 9.48 -12.26 -7.12
CA SER A 30 10.50 -13.29 -6.93
C SER A 30 10.07 -14.32 -5.89
N GLN A 31 9.56 -13.88 -4.75
CA GLN A 31 9.04 -14.77 -3.69
C GLN A 31 7.84 -15.59 -4.16
N ALA A 32 6.89 -14.96 -4.87
CA ALA A 32 5.76 -15.67 -5.46
C ALA A 32 6.22 -16.75 -6.45
N THR A 33 7.22 -16.43 -7.28
CA THR A 33 7.80 -17.39 -8.23
C THR A 33 8.47 -18.56 -7.53
N ARG A 34 9.27 -18.30 -6.50
CA ARG A 34 9.91 -19.35 -5.68
C ARG A 34 8.87 -20.24 -5.00
N LEU A 35 7.78 -19.65 -4.51
CA LEU A 35 6.69 -20.38 -3.88
C LEU A 35 6.00 -21.33 -4.87
N CYS A 36 5.61 -20.86 -6.05
CA CYS A 36 4.97 -21.69 -7.07
C CYS A 36 5.92 -22.79 -7.56
N LYS A 37 7.20 -22.44 -7.80
CA LYS A 37 8.20 -23.42 -8.23
C LYS A 37 8.38 -24.55 -7.22
N SER A 38 8.36 -24.25 -5.92
CA SER A 38 8.47 -25.27 -4.87
C SER A 38 7.22 -26.12 -4.69
N ARG A 39 6.04 -25.59 -5.00
CA ARG A 39 4.75 -26.28 -4.83
C ARG A 39 4.39 -27.20 -6.00
N ASN A 40 4.59 -26.73 -7.23
CA ASN A 40 4.09 -27.40 -8.44
C ASN A 40 5.03 -27.31 -9.66
N GLY A 41 6.25 -26.78 -9.48
CA GLY A 41 7.22 -26.58 -10.55
C GLY A 41 6.95 -25.41 -11.49
N ASP A 42 5.89 -24.63 -11.27
CA ASP A 42 5.52 -23.49 -12.14
C ASP A 42 6.44 -22.29 -11.93
N VAL A 43 6.72 -21.58 -13.03
CA VAL A 43 7.48 -20.32 -13.05
C VAL A 43 6.57 -19.23 -13.61
N PRO A 44 5.67 -18.63 -12.76
CA PRO A 44 4.67 -17.69 -13.25
C PRO A 44 5.27 -16.38 -13.75
N TYR A 45 6.43 -15.96 -13.23
CA TYR A 45 7.05 -14.69 -13.59
C TYR A 45 8.50 -14.83 -14.02
N ARG A 46 8.85 -14.08 -15.08
CA ARG A 46 10.20 -13.77 -15.48
C ARG A 46 10.43 -12.27 -15.21
N LEU A 47 11.43 -11.96 -14.38
CA LEU A 47 11.69 -10.60 -13.92
C LEU A 47 12.89 -10.01 -14.67
N VAL A 48 12.77 -8.76 -15.09
CA VAL A 48 13.82 -8.04 -15.80
C VAL A 48 13.85 -6.60 -15.32
N VAL A 49 15.05 -6.09 -15.04
CA VAL A 49 15.32 -4.66 -14.88
C VAL A 49 15.91 -4.14 -16.18
N GLY A 50 15.23 -3.19 -16.81
CA GLY A 50 15.62 -2.62 -18.09
C GLY A 50 15.75 -1.11 -18.05
N SER A 51 16.72 -0.56 -18.76
CA SER A 51 16.84 0.88 -19.04
C SER A 51 16.92 1.14 -20.53
N VAL A 52 16.66 2.37 -20.96
CA VAL A 52 16.63 2.70 -22.39
C VAL A 52 17.93 2.33 -23.10
N MET A 53 19.06 2.60 -22.46
CA MET A 53 20.38 2.31 -23.04
C MET A 53 20.95 0.96 -22.62
N GLY A 54 20.44 0.36 -21.53
CA GLY A 54 21.08 -0.80 -20.86
C GLY A 54 22.34 -0.38 -20.09
N GLY A 55 23.02 -1.37 -19.51
CA GLY A 55 24.25 -1.14 -18.74
C GLY A 55 23.96 -0.76 -17.28
N MET A 56 24.93 -0.13 -16.65
CA MET A 56 24.84 0.30 -15.26
C MET A 56 24.01 1.57 -15.15
N ILE A 57 23.13 1.61 -14.16
CA ILE A 57 22.48 2.83 -13.66
C ILE A 57 22.78 2.99 -12.18
N GLU A 58 22.72 4.20 -11.68
CA GLU A 58 22.85 4.50 -10.27
C GLU A 58 21.54 5.06 -9.72
N THR A 59 21.05 4.47 -8.62
CA THR A 59 19.82 4.93 -7.95
C THR A 59 20.09 6.21 -7.15
N ASN A 60 19.02 6.90 -6.72
CA ASN A 60 19.14 8.08 -5.87
C ASN A 60 19.83 7.82 -4.50
N ALA A 61 19.91 6.56 -4.08
CA ALA A 61 20.59 6.12 -2.87
C ALA A 61 22.02 5.61 -3.12
N GLY A 62 22.56 5.76 -4.34
CA GLY A 62 23.92 5.29 -4.71
C GLY A 62 24.03 3.81 -5.02
N LEU A 63 22.92 3.04 -5.00
CA LEU A 63 22.94 1.64 -5.39
C LEU A 63 23.12 1.52 -6.93
N LYS A 64 24.13 0.78 -7.36
CA LYS A 64 24.38 0.51 -8.76
C LYS A 64 23.65 -0.76 -9.20
N LEU A 65 22.89 -0.67 -10.30
CA LEU A 65 22.12 -1.77 -10.87
C LEU A 65 22.54 -2.00 -12.32
N PHE A 66 22.78 -3.25 -12.69
CA PHE A 66 22.95 -3.61 -14.09
C PHE A 66 21.61 -3.82 -14.76
N THR A 67 21.35 -3.13 -15.87
CA THR A 67 20.09 -3.14 -16.59
C THR A 67 20.24 -3.72 -18.00
N ARG A 68 19.18 -4.36 -18.50
CA ARG A 68 19.10 -4.75 -19.91
C ARG A 68 18.59 -3.59 -20.76
N ARG A 69 19.08 -3.49 -22.00
CA ARG A 69 18.61 -2.48 -22.95
C ARG A 69 17.16 -2.73 -23.35
N LEU A 70 16.28 -1.73 -23.18
CA LEU A 70 14.85 -1.86 -23.47
C LEU A 70 14.53 -2.16 -24.93
N ARG A 71 15.36 -1.74 -25.90
CA ARG A 71 15.21 -2.09 -27.32
C ARG A 71 15.38 -3.60 -27.59
N SER A 72 16.03 -4.31 -26.68
CA SER A 72 16.19 -5.76 -26.74
C SER A 72 14.96 -6.52 -26.26
N PHE A 73 13.92 -5.81 -25.85
CA PHE A 73 12.63 -6.35 -25.46
C PHE A 73 11.51 -5.85 -26.40
N PRO A 74 10.60 -6.72 -26.75
CA PRO A 74 10.59 -8.11 -26.37
C PRO A 74 11.22 -8.93 -27.49
N GLY A 75 12.18 -9.78 -27.19
CA GLY A 75 12.35 -10.95 -28.03
C GLY A 75 10.95 -11.51 -28.37
N ARG A 76 10.81 -12.73 -28.82
CA ARG A 76 9.53 -13.36 -29.24
C ARG A 76 8.37 -13.33 -28.22
N ARG A 77 8.54 -12.77 -26.99
CA ARG A 77 7.51 -12.68 -25.96
C ARG A 77 7.26 -11.22 -25.56
N PRO A 78 6.01 -10.74 -25.66
CA PRO A 78 5.65 -9.39 -25.24
C PRO A 78 5.86 -9.18 -23.73
N ILE A 79 6.13 -7.94 -23.32
CA ILE A 79 6.11 -7.55 -21.90
C ILE A 79 4.66 -7.63 -21.43
N ASP A 80 4.41 -8.45 -20.42
CA ASP A 80 3.08 -8.57 -19.82
C ASP A 80 2.77 -7.35 -18.94
N THR A 81 3.72 -6.98 -18.10
CA THR A 81 3.59 -5.86 -17.18
C THR A 81 4.89 -5.07 -17.15
N PHE A 82 4.83 -3.74 -17.29
CA PHE A 82 5.96 -2.92 -16.92
C PHE A 82 5.64 -2.03 -15.73
N ILE A 83 6.67 -1.75 -14.92
CA ILE A 83 6.58 -0.96 -13.69
C ILE A 83 7.61 0.16 -13.78
N VAL A 84 7.13 1.41 -13.70
CA VAL A 84 7.97 2.62 -13.72
C VAL A 84 8.22 3.06 -12.29
N PRO A 85 9.46 3.03 -11.78
CA PRO A 85 9.80 3.53 -10.46
C PRO A 85 9.72 5.06 -10.42
N GLY A 86 9.65 5.62 -9.22
CA GLY A 86 9.89 7.03 -9.01
C GLY A 86 11.37 7.38 -9.07
N GLY A 87 11.61 8.68 -9.04
CA GLY A 87 12.92 9.30 -8.95
C GLY A 87 12.78 10.61 -8.18
N ARG A 88 13.77 11.51 -8.32
CA ARG A 88 13.70 12.85 -7.72
C ARG A 88 12.51 13.61 -8.32
N ALA A 89 11.69 14.20 -7.46
CA ALA A 89 10.50 14.93 -7.88
C ALA A 89 10.79 16.21 -8.67
N ASP A 90 11.98 16.77 -8.48
CA ASP A 90 12.49 17.96 -9.15
C ASP A 90 13.14 17.66 -10.52
N ASN A 91 13.25 16.39 -10.89
CA ASN A 91 13.83 15.97 -12.17
C ASN A 91 12.76 15.31 -13.05
N PRO A 92 12.41 15.87 -14.21
CA PRO A 92 11.44 15.27 -15.10
C PRO A 92 11.91 13.88 -15.58
N PRO A 93 10.97 12.97 -15.86
CA PRO A 93 11.33 11.64 -16.35
C PRO A 93 12.09 11.74 -17.69
N PRO A 94 13.12 10.90 -17.93
CA PRO A 94 13.91 10.96 -19.15
C PRO A 94 13.04 10.86 -20.41
N HIS A 95 13.20 11.77 -21.34
CA HIS A 95 12.41 11.87 -22.58
C HIS A 95 12.39 10.55 -23.38
N ALA A 96 13.54 9.87 -23.42
CA ALA A 96 13.67 8.57 -24.07
C ALA A 96 12.84 7.48 -23.39
N LEU A 97 12.73 7.52 -22.05
CA LEU A 97 11.87 6.60 -21.29
C LEU A 97 10.40 6.86 -21.57
N VAL A 98 9.95 8.13 -21.55
CA VAL A 98 8.57 8.52 -21.88
C VAL A 98 8.20 8.07 -23.29
N SER A 99 9.07 8.28 -24.26
CA SER A 99 8.88 7.84 -25.65
C SER A 99 8.76 6.32 -25.76
N TRP A 100 9.59 5.59 -25.03
CA TRP A 100 9.52 4.12 -24.99
C TRP A 100 8.21 3.64 -24.36
N ILE A 101 7.79 4.22 -23.23
CA ILE A 101 6.52 3.92 -22.55
C ILE A 101 5.34 4.09 -23.52
N ARG A 102 5.26 5.25 -24.19
CA ARG A 102 4.18 5.57 -25.15
C ARG A 102 4.07 4.53 -26.27
N LYS A 103 5.23 4.09 -26.80
CA LYS A 103 5.28 3.09 -27.89
C LYS A 103 4.94 1.69 -27.43
N SER A 104 5.28 1.33 -26.20
CA SER A 104 5.13 -0.03 -25.68
C SER A 104 3.78 -0.29 -25.00
N ALA A 105 3.12 0.76 -24.52
CA ALA A 105 1.86 0.66 -23.78
C ALA A 105 0.74 -0.10 -24.53
N PRO A 106 0.51 0.11 -25.85
CA PRO A 106 -0.58 -0.58 -26.56
C PRO A 106 -0.44 -2.12 -26.60
N ALA A 107 0.79 -2.63 -26.49
CA ALA A 107 1.06 -4.08 -26.51
C ALA A 107 1.24 -4.68 -25.12
N THR A 108 1.03 -3.90 -24.05
CA THR A 108 1.29 -4.32 -22.67
C THR A 108 -0.03 -4.48 -21.92
N ARG A 109 -0.23 -5.63 -21.27
CA ARG A 109 -1.46 -5.93 -20.53
C ARG A 109 -1.64 -5.01 -19.32
N ARG A 110 -0.57 -4.75 -18.55
CA ARG A 110 -0.60 -3.90 -17.35
C ARG A 110 0.52 -2.88 -17.35
N ILE A 111 0.14 -1.63 -17.11
CA ILE A 111 1.01 -0.47 -17.08
C ILE A 111 1.03 0.04 -15.64
N CYS A 112 2.18 -0.06 -14.98
CA CYS A 112 2.27 0.26 -13.57
C CYS A 112 3.26 1.40 -13.30
N SER A 113 2.96 2.22 -12.29
CA SER A 113 3.92 3.18 -11.73
C SER A 113 3.98 3.09 -10.21
N VAL A 114 5.15 3.38 -9.68
CA VAL A 114 5.43 3.48 -8.26
C VAL A 114 5.94 4.89 -7.97
N CYS A 115 5.44 5.54 -6.90
CA CYS A 115 5.90 6.87 -6.50
C CYS A 115 5.74 7.92 -7.62
N THR A 116 6.76 8.75 -7.84
CA THR A 116 6.80 9.77 -8.90
C THR A 116 6.88 9.18 -10.32
N GLY A 117 6.97 7.85 -10.47
CA GLY A 117 6.81 7.18 -11.77
C GLY A 117 5.49 7.51 -12.48
N ALA A 118 4.47 7.95 -11.73
CA ALA A 118 3.20 8.43 -12.27
C ALA A 118 3.40 9.62 -13.23
N PHE A 119 4.39 10.49 -13.01
CA PHE A 119 4.70 11.59 -13.92
C PHE A 119 5.19 11.10 -15.29
N ALA A 120 5.90 9.99 -15.36
CA ALA A 120 6.31 9.40 -16.63
C ALA A 120 5.11 8.84 -17.40
N LEU A 121 4.15 8.23 -16.71
CA LEU A 121 2.90 7.78 -17.33
C LEU A 121 2.03 8.96 -17.77
N ALA A 122 1.96 10.03 -16.97
CA ALA A 122 1.25 11.26 -17.32
C ALA A 122 1.86 11.92 -18.56
N ALA A 123 3.19 12.10 -18.60
CA ALA A 123 3.91 12.64 -19.75
C ALA A 123 3.77 11.78 -21.01
N ALA A 124 3.57 10.46 -20.85
CA ALA A 124 3.24 9.56 -21.96
C ALA A 124 1.78 9.65 -22.42
N GLY A 125 0.91 10.42 -21.74
CA GLY A 125 -0.52 10.55 -22.02
C GLY A 125 -1.39 9.40 -21.51
N LEU A 126 -0.84 8.51 -20.69
CA LEU A 126 -1.52 7.28 -20.27
C LEU A 126 -2.44 7.47 -19.06
N LEU A 127 -2.37 8.63 -18.39
CA LEU A 127 -3.21 8.96 -17.23
C LEU A 127 -4.35 9.94 -17.56
N ALA A 128 -4.46 10.43 -18.80
CA ALA A 128 -5.50 11.37 -19.22
C ALA A 128 -6.90 10.84 -18.90
N ARG A 129 -7.69 11.62 -18.16
CA ARG A 129 -9.06 11.30 -17.70
C ARG A 129 -9.17 10.05 -16.82
N ARG A 130 -8.04 9.58 -16.24
CA ARG A 130 -8.00 8.40 -15.36
C ARG A 130 -7.84 8.79 -13.90
N ARG A 131 -8.23 7.87 -13.04
CA ARG A 131 -7.90 7.91 -11.63
C ARG A 131 -6.45 7.47 -11.46
N ALA A 132 -5.69 8.19 -10.63
CA ALA A 132 -4.30 7.86 -10.36
C ALA A 132 -3.89 8.28 -8.94
N THR A 133 -2.85 7.67 -8.41
CA THR A 133 -2.15 8.16 -7.22
C THR A 133 -0.65 8.26 -7.50
N THR A 134 0.05 8.96 -6.63
CA THR A 134 1.50 9.11 -6.60
C THR A 134 1.94 9.26 -5.15
N HIS A 135 3.22 9.50 -4.90
CA HIS A 135 3.69 9.82 -3.55
C HIS A 135 2.96 11.07 -3.01
N TRP A 136 2.52 11.02 -1.75
CA TRP A 136 1.71 12.09 -1.13
C TRP A 136 2.32 13.49 -1.27
N MET A 137 3.66 13.61 -1.15
CA MET A 137 4.38 14.88 -1.33
C MET A 137 4.26 15.43 -2.77
N SER A 138 4.00 14.59 -3.75
CA SER A 138 3.96 14.94 -5.17
C SER A 138 2.53 14.96 -5.74
N ALA A 139 1.52 14.62 -4.95
CA ALA A 139 0.14 14.51 -5.41
C ALA A 139 -0.43 15.85 -5.91
N THR A 140 -0.19 16.94 -5.17
CA THR A 140 -0.60 18.29 -5.58
C THR A 140 0.12 18.73 -6.86
N ALA A 141 1.42 18.44 -6.98
CA ALA A 141 2.18 18.77 -8.18
C ALA A 141 1.65 17.99 -9.40
N LEU A 142 1.32 16.69 -9.24
CA LEU A 142 0.73 15.89 -10.31
C LEU A 142 -0.61 16.47 -10.77
N ALA A 143 -1.50 16.82 -9.83
CA ALA A 143 -2.80 17.41 -10.15
C ALA A 143 -2.68 18.78 -10.86
N ASN A 144 -1.71 19.60 -10.45
CA ASN A 144 -1.50 20.93 -11.05
C ASN A 144 -0.91 20.85 -12.46
N HIS A 145 0.05 19.92 -12.70
CA HIS A 145 0.68 19.77 -14.01
C HIS A 145 -0.22 19.04 -15.04
N TYR A 146 -1.13 18.18 -14.53
CA TYR A 146 -2.01 17.36 -15.37
C TYR A 146 -3.45 17.42 -14.82
N PRO A 147 -4.17 18.53 -15.05
CA PRO A 147 -5.47 18.80 -14.42
C PRO A 147 -6.59 17.86 -14.89
N ASP A 148 -6.41 17.14 -15.98
CA ASP A 148 -7.33 16.13 -16.49
C ASP A 148 -7.20 14.77 -15.78
N ILE A 149 -6.20 14.59 -14.90
CA ILE A 149 -6.03 13.38 -14.10
C ILE A 149 -6.80 13.52 -12.79
N LYS A 150 -7.61 12.52 -12.46
CA LYS A 150 -8.28 12.45 -11.16
C LYS A 150 -7.31 11.88 -10.12
N VAL A 151 -6.52 12.75 -9.50
CA VAL A 151 -5.55 12.35 -8.48
C VAL A 151 -6.25 11.98 -7.17
N GLU A 152 -5.97 10.77 -6.65
CA GLU A 152 -6.43 10.28 -5.35
C GLU A 152 -5.23 10.22 -4.38
N PRO A 153 -4.94 11.32 -3.64
CA PRO A 153 -3.68 11.48 -2.90
C PRO A 153 -3.55 10.55 -1.70
N ASP A 154 -4.66 10.03 -1.20
CA ASP A 154 -4.67 9.17 0.01
C ASP A 154 -4.59 7.67 -0.30
N ARG A 155 -4.68 7.24 -1.55
CA ARG A 155 -4.65 5.83 -1.90
C ARG A 155 -3.25 5.25 -1.89
N ILE A 156 -3.08 4.06 -1.31
CA ILE A 156 -1.84 3.27 -1.39
C ILE A 156 -1.56 2.88 -2.84
N PHE A 157 -2.58 2.43 -3.55
CA PHE A 157 -2.55 2.26 -5.01
C PHE A 157 -3.96 2.47 -5.60
N VAL A 158 -3.99 2.79 -6.88
CA VAL A 158 -5.21 2.95 -7.69
C VAL A 158 -5.09 2.06 -8.91
N HIS A 159 -6.18 1.34 -9.20
CA HIS A 159 -6.36 0.59 -10.44
C HIS A 159 -7.42 1.28 -11.30
N ASP A 160 -7.04 1.66 -12.50
CA ASP A 160 -7.92 2.17 -13.56
C ASP A 160 -7.46 1.58 -14.89
N SER A 161 -8.02 0.41 -15.19
CA SER A 161 -7.57 -0.52 -16.26
C SER A 161 -7.21 0.18 -17.57
N PRO A 162 -6.07 -0.15 -18.19
CA PRO A 162 -5.06 -1.14 -17.80
C PRO A 162 -3.96 -0.59 -16.89
N VAL A 163 -4.17 0.62 -16.33
CA VAL A 163 -3.15 1.36 -15.57
C VAL A 163 -3.29 1.11 -14.07
N TRP A 164 -2.13 0.93 -13.40
CA TRP A 164 -2.00 0.83 -11.96
C TRP A 164 -0.99 1.87 -11.46
N THR A 165 -1.33 2.63 -10.46
CA THR A 165 -0.43 3.62 -9.87
C THR A 165 -0.36 3.42 -8.36
N SER A 166 0.81 3.57 -7.75
CA SER A 166 0.99 3.43 -6.30
C SER A 166 1.74 4.60 -5.67
N ALA A 167 1.51 4.76 -4.39
CA ALA A 167 2.10 5.81 -3.54
C ALA A 167 3.64 5.80 -3.49
N GLY A 168 4.24 4.66 -3.75
CA GLY A 168 5.70 4.56 -3.80
C GLY A 168 6.34 4.05 -2.51
N ILE A 169 7.66 3.93 -2.58
CA ILE A 169 8.48 3.33 -1.55
C ILE A 169 7.95 1.92 -1.23
N SER A 170 7.50 1.69 0.00
CA SER A 170 6.95 0.40 0.40
C SER A 170 5.59 0.07 -0.24
N ALA A 171 4.82 1.06 -0.71
CA ALA A 171 3.54 0.84 -1.39
C ALA A 171 3.69 0.17 -2.78
N GLY A 172 4.89 0.20 -3.36
CA GLY A 172 5.22 -0.62 -4.53
C GLY A 172 5.09 -2.11 -4.27
N ILE A 173 5.37 -2.55 -3.05
CA ILE A 173 5.20 -3.96 -2.65
C ILE A 173 3.71 -4.31 -2.52
N ASP A 174 2.88 -3.39 -1.97
CA ASP A 174 1.43 -3.59 -1.91
C ASP A 174 0.82 -3.71 -3.30
N LEU A 175 1.27 -2.88 -4.24
CA LEU A 175 0.89 -3.00 -5.65
C LEU A 175 1.28 -4.37 -6.22
N ALA A 176 2.52 -4.81 -6.01
CA ALA A 176 2.98 -6.11 -6.50
C ALA A 176 2.17 -7.27 -5.90
N LEU A 177 1.85 -7.22 -4.60
CA LEU A 177 0.99 -8.23 -3.95
C LEU A 177 -0.42 -8.25 -4.53
N ALA A 178 -1.00 -7.09 -4.87
CA ALA A 178 -2.30 -7.01 -5.54
C ALA A 178 -2.26 -7.62 -6.95
N LEU A 179 -1.18 -7.38 -7.71
CA LEU A 179 -0.98 -7.97 -9.03
C LEU A 179 -0.76 -9.50 -8.96
N ILE A 180 -0.06 -9.97 -7.93
CA ILE A 180 0.12 -11.41 -7.65
C ILE A 180 -1.22 -12.05 -7.27
N GLU A 181 -2.05 -11.37 -6.45
CA GLU A 181 -3.38 -11.86 -6.08
C GLU A 181 -4.29 -12.01 -7.31
N GLU A 182 -4.26 -11.03 -8.24
CA GLU A 182 -5.00 -11.09 -9.51
C GLU A 182 -4.52 -12.25 -10.40
N ASP A 183 -3.22 -12.49 -10.46
CA ASP A 183 -2.62 -13.49 -11.35
C ASP A 183 -2.64 -14.92 -10.81
N LEU A 184 -2.43 -15.12 -9.51
CA LEU A 184 -2.15 -16.40 -8.88
C LEU A 184 -3.11 -16.74 -7.73
N GLY A 185 -4.04 -15.83 -7.42
CA GLY A 185 -5.03 -15.99 -6.36
C GLY A 185 -4.54 -15.59 -4.97
N HIS A 186 -5.52 -15.48 -4.08
CA HIS A 186 -5.36 -14.96 -2.72
C HIS A 186 -4.35 -15.78 -1.87
N GLU A 187 -4.34 -17.10 -2.00
CA GLU A 187 -3.47 -17.96 -1.20
C GLU A 187 -1.99 -17.70 -1.48
N VAL A 188 -1.60 -17.59 -2.76
CA VAL A 188 -0.22 -17.33 -3.16
C VAL A 188 0.20 -15.92 -2.72
N ALA A 189 -0.67 -14.92 -2.90
CA ALA A 189 -0.40 -13.56 -2.47
C ALA A 189 -0.23 -13.46 -0.95
N MET A 190 -1.09 -14.12 -0.16
CA MET A 190 -1.01 -14.17 1.30
C MET A 190 0.30 -14.82 1.78
N GLU A 191 0.68 -15.96 1.21
CA GLU A 191 1.90 -16.64 1.58
C GLU A 191 3.14 -15.84 1.17
N THR A 192 3.08 -15.13 0.03
CA THR A 192 4.13 -14.21 -0.41
C THR A 192 4.28 -13.05 0.58
N ALA A 193 3.18 -12.44 1.02
CA ALA A 193 3.19 -11.37 2.02
C ALA A 193 3.79 -11.83 3.35
N LYS A 194 3.44 -13.05 3.82
CA LYS A 194 4.04 -13.64 5.04
C LYS A 194 5.54 -13.80 4.92
N ARG A 195 6.05 -14.29 3.78
CA ARG A 195 7.50 -14.43 3.54
C ARG A 195 8.25 -13.11 3.54
N LEU A 196 7.57 -12.03 3.13
CA LEU A 196 8.09 -10.67 3.18
C LEU A 196 7.91 -10.00 4.55
N VAL A 197 7.27 -10.69 5.51
CA VAL A 197 6.90 -10.15 6.84
C VAL A 197 6.04 -8.90 6.69
N LEU A 198 5.13 -8.91 5.72
CA LEU A 198 4.24 -7.79 5.41
C LEU A 198 2.76 -8.21 5.51
N TYR A 199 1.89 -7.25 5.69
CA TYR A 199 0.46 -7.45 5.53
C TYR A 199 0.12 -7.57 4.04
N LEU A 200 -0.75 -8.51 3.67
CA LEU A 200 -1.20 -8.64 2.26
C LEU A 200 -1.92 -7.38 1.78
N ARG A 201 -2.67 -6.74 2.67
CA ARG A 201 -3.33 -5.47 2.40
C ARG A 201 -3.09 -4.53 3.56
N ARG A 202 -2.35 -3.48 3.34
CA ARG A 202 -2.32 -2.36 4.27
C ARG A 202 -3.66 -1.65 4.17
N GLN A 203 -4.30 -1.49 5.31
CA GLN A 203 -5.55 -0.75 5.39
C GLN A 203 -5.22 0.69 5.78
N GLY A 204 -5.82 1.64 5.06
CA GLY A 204 -5.63 3.05 5.24
C GLY A 204 -5.00 3.72 4.03
N GLY A 205 -4.91 5.03 4.10
CA GLY A 205 -4.32 5.85 3.05
C GLY A 205 -2.92 6.34 3.40
N GLN A 206 -2.30 7.05 2.48
CA GLN A 206 -1.01 7.70 2.67
C GLN A 206 -1.04 8.73 3.81
N THR A 207 -2.19 9.36 4.06
CA THR A 207 -2.39 10.33 5.15
C THR A 207 -2.14 9.75 6.53
N GLN A 208 -2.25 8.43 6.71
CA GLN A 208 -1.89 7.81 7.99
C GLN A 208 -0.39 7.91 8.27
N TYR A 209 0.43 7.80 7.23
CA TYR A 209 1.88 7.97 7.36
C TYR A 209 2.26 9.45 7.49
N SER A 210 1.59 10.33 6.75
CA SER A 210 1.82 11.77 6.89
C SER A 210 1.35 12.29 8.25
N THR A 211 0.23 11.77 8.80
CA THR A 211 -0.31 12.20 10.09
C THR A 211 0.48 11.61 11.27
N ALA A 212 0.85 10.33 11.20
CA ALA A 212 1.72 9.70 12.20
C ALA A 212 3.15 10.27 12.12
N LEU A 213 3.66 10.52 10.92
CA LEU A 213 4.97 11.13 10.71
C LEU A 213 4.95 12.61 11.07
N ALA A 214 3.88 13.36 10.78
CA ALA A 214 3.69 14.72 11.25
C ALA A 214 3.59 14.77 12.78
N ALA A 215 2.96 13.79 13.41
CA ALA A 215 2.98 13.65 14.88
C ALA A 215 4.37 13.30 15.40
N GLN A 216 5.15 12.48 14.70
CA GLN A 216 6.55 12.15 15.04
C GLN A 216 7.51 13.29 14.69
N THR A 217 7.31 14.01 13.59
CA THR A 217 8.11 15.20 13.21
C THR A 217 7.75 16.39 14.11
N ALA A 218 6.49 16.48 14.56
CA ALA A 218 6.08 17.33 15.66
C ALA A 218 6.66 16.85 17.02
N ALA A 219 7.35 15.68 17.08
CA ALA A 219 8.07 15.26 18.28
C ALA A 219 9.25 16.20 18.66
N GLY A 220 9.71 17.05 17.74
CA GLY A 220 10.53 18.21 18.05
C GLY A 220 9.75 19.55 18.06
N GLY A 221 8.45 19.54 17.73
CA GLY A 221 7.60 20.71 17.58
C GLY A 221 6.74 21.04 18.81
N ARG A 222 6.09 22.21 18.74
CA ARG A 222 5.27 22.78 19.82
C ARG A 222 4.20 21.82 20.38
N PHE A 223 3.67 20.89 19.54
CA PHE A 223 2.59 19.97 19.92
C PHE A 223 3.05 18.55 20.26
N ALA A 224 4.36 18.28 20.29
CA ALA A 224 4.90 16.95 20.60
C ALA A 224 4.42 16.40 21.95
N LYS A 225 4.56 17.22 23.00
CA LYS A 225 4.10 16.88 24.35
C LYS A 225 2.59 16.65 24.39
N LEU A 226 1.83 17.41 23.61
CA LEU A 226 0.37 17.26 23.50
C LEU A 226 0.01 15.94 22.82
N HIS A 227 0.69 15.55 21.76
CA HIS A 227 0.44 14.27 21.06
C HIS A 227 0.78 13.06 21.94
N ALA A 228 1.91 13.11 22.66
CA ALA A 228 2.27 12.06 23.61
C ALA A 228 1.20 11.95 24.72
N TRP A 229 0.79 13.08 25.26
CA TRP A 229 -0.26 13.13 26.28
C TRP A 229 -1.60 12.59 25.74
N MET A 230 -2.01 12.94 24.52
CA MET A 230 -3.22 12.41 23.89
C MET A 230 -3.17 10.89 23.74
N ALA A 231 -2.02 10.32 23.36
CA ALA A 231 -1.85 8.88 23.16
C ALA A 231 -1.96 8.10 24.50
N GLU A 232 -1.56 8.71 25.61
CA GLU A 232 -1.63 8.11 26.96
C GLU A 232 -3.00 8.31 27.62
N HIS A 233 -3.83 9.24 27.11
CA HIS A 233 -5.09 9.66 27.75
C HIS A 233 -6.29 9.52 26.80
N LEU A 234 -6.36 8.45 26.03
CA LEU A 234 -7.41 8.22 25.01
C LEU A 234 -8.82 8.13 25.59
N ASP A 235 -8.93 7.69 26.84
CA ASP A 235 -10.18 7.57 27.62
C ASP A 235 -10.68 8.92 28.16
N LYS A 236 -9.84 9.96 28.13
CA LYS A 236 -10.17 11.28 28.66
C LYS A 236 -10.90 12.16 27.63
N ASP A 237 -11.38 13.31 28.09
CA ASP A 237 -11.93 14.35 27.23
C ASP A 237 -10.81 14.96 26.37
N LEU A 238 -10.84 14.66 25.07
CA LEU A 238 -9.91 15.18 24.06
C LEU A 238 -10.59 16.18 23.11
N ARG A 239 -11.64 16.86 23.57
CA ARG A 239 -12.24 17.97 22.81
C ARG A 239 -11.27 19.14 22.65
N VAL A 240 -11.51 19.95 21.62
CA VAL A 240 -10.62 21.06 21.23
C VAL A 240 -10.35 22.02 22.39
N GLU A 241 -11.34 22.27 23.21
CA GLU A 241 -11.27 23.17 24.38
C GLU A 241 -10.25 22.63 25.41
N ARG A 242 -10.30 21.33 25.69
CA ARG A 242 -9.37 20.69 26.63
C ARG A 242 -7.95 20.62 26.07
N LEU A 243 -7.80 20.29 24.80
CA LEU A 243 -6.50 20.25 24.13
C LEU A 243 -5.87 21.65 24.06
N ALA A 244 -6.67 22.67 23.79
CA ALA A 244 -6.24 24.07 23.79
C ALA A 244 -5.75 24.52 25.18
N ALA A 245 -6.50 24.20 26.23
CA ALA A 245 -6.09 24.47 27.61
C ALA A 245 -4.78 23.76 27.96
N THR A 246 -4.63 22.51 27.59
CA THR A 246 -3.37 21.73 27.77
C THR A 246 -2.20 22.37 27.04
N ALA A 247 -2.45 22.97 25.86
CA ALA A 247 -1.45 23.66 25.06
C ALA A 247 -1.21 25.11 25.47
N GLY A 248 -1.90 25.62 26.50
CA GLY A 248 -1.82 27.01 26.95
C GLY A 248 -2.35 28.04 25.94
N MET A 249 -3.40 27.67 25.19
CA MET A 249 -3.96 28.50 24.11
C MET A 249 -5.48 28.67 24.22
N SER A 250 -6.00 29.73 23.58
CA SER A 250 -7.44 29.81 23.34
C SER A 250 -7.85 28.76 22.27
N PRO A 251 -9.10 28.22 22.32
CA PRO A 251 -9.56 27.22 21.34
C PRO A 251 -9.40 27.64 19.87
N ARG A 252 -9.70 28.92 19.58
CA ARG A 252 -9.57 29.49 18.23
C ARG A 252 -8.11 29.55 17.75
N THR A 253 -7.21 30.06 18.62
CA THR A 253 -5.77 30.14 18.32
C THR A 253 -5.19 28.73 18.15
N PHE A 254 -5.54 27.83 19.07
CA PHE A 254 -5.11 26.44 19.01
C PHE A 254 -5.52 25.75 17.69
N ALA A 255 -6.82 25.79 17.34
CA ALA A 255 -7.32 25.13 16.15
C ALA A 255 -6.61 25.61 14.86
N ARG A 256 -6.41 26.95 14.74
CA ARG A 256 -5.70 27.54 13.59
C ARG A 256 -4.23 27.13 13.57
N THR A 257 -3.49 27.37 14.66
CA THR A 257 -2.06 27.06 14.74
C THR A 257 -1.79 25.57 14.58
N TYR A 258 -2.68 24.73 15.13
CA TYR A 258 -2.58 23.29 15.00
C TYR A 258 -2.78 22.84 13.55
N LEU A 259 -3.78 23.37 12.85
CA LEU A 259 -4.02 23.07 11.43
C LEU A 259 -2.82 23.53 10.57
N ASP A 260 -2.29 24.71 10.80
CA ASP A 260 -1.15 25.27 10.07
C ASP A 260 0.13 24.43 10.27
N GLN A 261 0.39 23.97 11.50
CA GLN A 261 1.62 23.23 11.82
C GLN A 261 1.53 21.71 11.60
N VAL A 262 0.34 21.12 11.79
CA VAL A 262 0.13 19.68 11.73
C VAL A 262 -0.54 19.25 10.42
N GLY A 263 -1.12 20.18 9.67
CA GLY A 263 -1.82 19.89 8.40
C GLY A 263 -3.15 19.15 8.58
N SER A 264 -3.62 19.01 9.84
CA SER A 264 -4.87 18.30 10.16
C SER A 264 -5.56 18.98 11.35
N THR A 265 -6.90 18.86 11.43
CA THR A 265 -7.62 19.39 12.59
C THR A 265 -7.37 18.52 13.84
N PRO A 266 -7.41 19.12 15.07
CA PRO A 266 -7.26 18.37 16.31
C PRO A 266 -8.22 17.17 16.42
N ALA A 267 -9.48 17.34 16.03
CA ALA A 267 -10.49 16.28 16.07
C ALA A 267 -10.14 15.10 15.15
N LYS A 268 -9.63 15.38 13.94
CA LYS A 268 -9.16 14.33 13.01
C LYS A 268 -7.96 13.59 13.56
N MET A 269 -7.06 14.28 14.28
CA MET A 269 -5.91 13.66 14.93
C MET A 269 -6.35 12.76 16.09
N VAL A 270 -7.23 13.22 16.96
CA VAL A 270 -7.80 12.40 18.06
C VAL A 270 -8.44 11.13 17.51
N GLU A 271 -9.26 11.26 16.47
CA GLU A 271 -9.88 10.08 15.82
C GLU A 271 -8.81 9.12 15.27
N ALA A 272 -7.73 9.63 14.66
CA ALA A 272 -6.64 8.81 14.12
C ALA A 272 -5.95 8.00 15.22
N ILE A 273 -5.54 8.65 16.31
CA ILE A 273 -4.86 8.02 17.44
C ILE A 273 -5.76 6.97 18.11
N ARG A 274 -7.04 7.27 18.27
CA ARG A 274 -8.04 6.33 18.84
C ARG A 274 -8.24 5.10 17.94
N VAL A 275 -8.35 5.27 16.62
CA VAL A 275 -8.47 4.13 15.69
C VAL A 275 -7.20 3.28 15.71
N GLU A 276 -6.03 3.88 15.82
CA GLU A 276 -4.77 3.14 15.89
C GLU A 276 -4.66 2.32 17.21
N ALA A 277 -5.08 2.90 18.32
CA ALA A 277 -5.16 2.18 19.60
C ALA A 277 -6.16 1.01 19.51
N ALA A 278 -7.31 1.21 18.85
CA ALA A 278 -8.29 0.16 18.62
C ALA A 278 -7.73 -0.96 17.73
N CYS A 279 -6.96 -0.65 16.68
CA CYS A 279 -6.26 -1.64 15.86
C CYS A 279 -5.34 -2.50 16.71
N ARG A 280 -4.44 -1.89 17.50
CA ARG A 280 -3.54 -2.61 18.40
C ARG A 280 -4.31 -3.53 19.38
N ALA A 281 -5.38 -3.01 19.98
CA ALA A 281 -6.21 -3.82 20.89
C ALA A 281 -6.88 -5.00 20.17
N LEU A 282 -7.37 -4.81 18.95
CA LEU A 282 -7.98 -5.87 18.14
C LEU A 282 -6.98 -6.95 17.71
N GLU A 283 -5.73 -6.58 17.46
CA GLU A 283 -4.64 -7.47 17.04
C GLU A 283 -4.09 -8.29 18.20
N THR A 284 -3.86 -7.64 19.35
CA THR A 284 -3.08 -8.21 20.46
C THR A 284 -3.92 -8.75 21.60
N THR A 285 -5.22 -8.43 21.65
CA THR A 285 -6.10 -8.82 22.79
C THR A 285 -7.35 -9.58 22.33
N ARG A 286 -8.02 -10.21 23.29
CA ARG A 286 -9.34 -10.83 23.10
C ARG A 286 -10.49 -9.98 23.64
N LEU A 287 -10.29 -8.71 23.89
CA LEU A 287 -11.31 -7.79 24.39
C LEU A 287 -12.52 -7.76 23.44
N SER A 288 -13.72 -7.68 24.01
CA SER A 288 -14.94 -7.44 23.22
C SER A 288 -14.89 -6.10 22.51
N LEU A 289 -15.70 -5.89 21.46
CA LEU A 289 -15.73 -4.59 20.78
C LEU A 289 -16.11 -3.44 21.73
N LYS A 290 -17.01 -3.71 22.69
CA LYS A 290 -17.37 -2.75 23.73
C LYS A 290 -16.16 -2.33 24.57
N GLN A 291 -15.37 -3.31 25.00
CA GLN A 291 -14.13 -3.05 25.75
C GLN A 291 -13.08 -2.32 24.90
N VAL A 292 -12.93 -2.72 23.63
CA VAL A 292 -12.01 -2.01 22.71
C VAL A 292 -12.46 -0.55 22.52
N ALA A 293 -13.76 -0.31 22.30
CA ALA A 293 -14.30 1.04 22.14
C ALA A 293 -14.04 1.90 23.39
N ALA A 294 -14.27 1.36 24.58
CA ALA A 294 -13.99 2.03 25.84
C ALA A 294 -12.49 2.32 26.01
N ALA A 295 -11.62 1.31 25.86
CA ALA A 295 -10.18 1.43 26.01
C ALA A 295 -9.52 2.39 24.98
N SER A 296 -10.15 2.53 23.81
CA SER A 296 -9.67 3.41 22.75
C SER A 296 -10.36 4.79 22.76
N GLY A 297 -11.18 5.08 23.77
CA GLY A 297 -11.81 6.39 23.95
C GLY A 297 -13.00 6.70 23.03
N PHE A 298 -13.58 5.71 22.35
CA PHE A 298 -14.78 5.92 21.51
C PHE A 298 -16.07 5.96 22.31
N GLY A 299 -16.06 5.51 23.57
CA GLY A 299 -17.24 5.43 24.45
C GLY A 299 -18.12 4.22 24.12
N ASP A 300 -18.58 4.09 22.88
CA ASP A 300 -19.44 3.01 22.44
C ASP A 300 -18.96 2.32 21.13
N GLU A 301 -19.52 1.12 20.88
CA GLU A 301 -19.17 0.33 19.69
C GLU A 301 -19.57 1.01 18.38
N GLN A 302 -20.65 1.78 18.36
CA GLN A 302 -21.17 2.38 17.15
C GLN A 302 -20.26 3.50 16.68
N ASN A 303 -19.74 4.31 17.61
CA ASN A 303 -18.73 5.33 17.33
C ASN A 303 -17.43 4.69 16.81
N LEU A 304 -16.96 3.62 17.47
CA LEU A 304 -15.83 2.83 17.00
C LEU A 304 -16.06 2.32 15.57
N ARG A 305 -17.21 1.66 15.30
CA ARG A 305 -17.52 1.11 13.97
C ARG A 305 -17.54 2.18 12.89
N ARG A 306 -18.16 3.34 13.15
CA ARG A 306 -18.21 4.46 12.19
C ARG A 306 -16.83 5.05 11.91
N ALA A 307 -16.03 5.30 12.93
CA ALA A 307 -14.68 5.82 12.77
C ALA A 307 -13.76 4.80 12.07
N PHE A 308 -13.90 3.53 12.45
CA PHE A 308 -13.11 2.44 11.88
C PHE A 308 -13.42 2.24 10.39
N LEU A 309 -14.71 2.22 10.02
CA LEU A 309 -15.13 2.11 8.61
C LEU A 309 -14.64 3.33 7.80
N ARG A 310 -14.78 4.55 8.33
CA ARG A 310 -14.30 5.79 7.68
C ARG A 310 -12.80 5.75 7.41
N ARG A 311 -12.00 5.27 8.41
CA ARG A 311 -10.54 5.32 8.33
C ARG A 311 -9.88 4.05 7.80
N ARG A 312 -10.52 2.90 7.94
CA ARG A 312 -9.96 1.59 7.56
C ARG A 312 -10.73 0.90 6.44
N GLY A 313 -11.92 1.37 6.09
CA GLY A 313 -12.75 0.79 5.02
C GLY A 313 -13.34 -0.58 5.35
N VAL A 314 -13.17 -1.07 6.59
CA VAL A 314 -13.68 -2.37 7.05
C VAL A 314 -14.24 -2.27 8.46
N SER A 315 -15.04 -3.26 8.87
CA SER A 315 -15.52 -3.31 10.25
C SER A 315 -14.42 -3.75 11.22
N PRO A 316 -14.50 -3.36 12.51
CA PRO A 316 -13.54 -3.83 13.53
C PRO A 316 -13.48 -5.36 13.66
N LEU A 317 -14.60 -6.06 13.43
CA LEU A 317 -14.65 -7.53 13.48
C LEU A 317 -13.93 -8.16 12.28
N ASP A 318 -14.13 -7.62 11.09
CA ASP A 318 -13.41 -8.08 9.90
C ASP A 318 -11.91 -7.83 10.03
N TYR A 319 -11.54 -6.69 10.63
CA TYR A 319 -10.16 -6.35 10.93
C TYR A 319 -9.57 -7.39 11.90
N ARG A 320 -10.23 -7.65 13.04
CA ARG A 320 -9.79 -8.68 13.98
C ARG A 320 -9.69 -10.06 13.34
N ALA A 321 -10.68 -10.44 12.53
CA ALA A 321 -10.67 -11.73 11.86
C ALA A 321 -9.44 -11.93 10.98
N ARG A 322 -8.89 -10.84 10.44
CA ARG A 322 -7.73 -10.85 9.53
C ARG A 322 -6.39 -10.74 10.24
N PHE A 323 -6.32 -10.00 11.36
CA PHE A 323 -5.06 -9.56 11.96
C PHE A 323 -4.81 -10.05 13.40
N ALA A 324 -5.79 -10.62 14.11
CA ALA A 324 -5.56 -11.10 15.46
C ALA A 324 -4.54 -12.24 15.49
N VAL A 325 -3.53 -12.09 16.33
CA VAL A 325 -2.50 -13.11 16.59
C VAL A 325 -3.19 -14.28 17.30
N GLY A 326 -3.22 -15.47 16.69
CA GLY A 326 -3.61 -16.71 17.39
C GLY A 326 -4.90 -17.39 16.94
N LYS A 327 -5.39 -17.27 15.72
CA LYS A 327 -6.39 -18.20 15.18
C LYS A 327 -5.70 -19.41 14.55
N ARG A 328 -5.64 -20.52 15.35
CA ARG A 328 -5.61 -21.88 14.79
C ARG A 328 -6.87 -22.03 13.93
N THR A 329 -6.70 -22.27 12.64
CA THR A 329 -7.77 -22.67 11.74
C THR A 329 -8.51 -23.86 12.38
N PRO A 330 -9.84 -23.84 12.53
CA PRO A 330 -10.56 -25.03 12.96
C PRO A 330 -10.29 -26.12 11.93
N ALA A 331 -9.70 -27.22 12.36
CA ALA A 331 -9.54 -28.43 11.56
C ALA A 331 -10.91 -28.80 10.99
N ALA A 332 -11.00 -28.96 9.69
CA ALA A 332 -12.18 -29.43 9.00
C ALA A 332 -12.72 -30.66 9.72
N ARG A 333 -13.92 -30.56 10.26
CA ARG A 333 -14.67 -31.65 10.85
C ARG A 333 -14.82 -32.73 9.79
N ARG A 334 -13.98 -33.75 9.81
CA ARG A 334 -14.15 -34.97 9.03
C ARG A 334 -15.55 -35.53 9.39
N ARG A 335 -16.50 -35.38 8.48
CA ARG A 335 -17.73 -36.16 8.51
C ARG A 335 -17.32 -37.62 8.39
N ARG A 336 -17.34 -38.33 9.51
CA ARG A 336 -17.37 -39.79 9.49
C ARG A 336 -18.74 -40.18 8.95
N SER A 337 -18.82 -40.61 7.70
CA SER A 337 -19.93 -41.35 7.16
C SER A 337 -20.00 -42.68 7.92
N ARG A 338 -21.01 -42.85 8.74
CA ARG A 338 -21.43 -44.16 9.27
C ARG A 338 -21.93 -44.99 8.10
N ALA A 339 -21.14 -45.94 7.68
CA ALA A 339 -21.62 -47.05 6.90
C ALA A 339 -22.45 -47.92 7.81
N THR A 340 -23.75 -47.93 7.60
CA THR A 340 -24.69 -48.91 8.19
C THR A 340 -24.49 -50.22 7.45
N SER A 341 -23.84 -51.18 8.10
CA SER A 341 -23.90 -52.59 7.71
C SER A 341 -25.28 -53.14 8.13
N ARG A 342 -26.07 -53.58 7.15
CA ARG A 342 -27.22 -54.48 7.38
C ARG A 342 -26.71 -55.92 7.35
N PRO A 343 -27.09 -56.76 8.28
CA PRO A 343 -26.94 -58.19 8.16
C PRO A 343 -28.16 -58.74 7.41
N GLY A 344 -27.94 -59.42 6.31
CA GLY A 344 -28.95 -60.22 5.62
C GLY A 344 -28.65 -61.68 5.83
N GLY A 345 -29.58 -62.34 6.47
CA GLY A 345 -29.55 -63.76 6.66
C GLY A 345 -30.14 -64.52 5.48
N ARG A 346 -29.76 -65.74 5.43
CA ARG A 346 -30.08 -66.92 4.68
C ARG A 346 -29.30 -67.18 3.41
#